data_b959b9f8691cd02b602dcadc3112f3c6
#
_entry.id   b959b9f8691cd02b602dcadc3112f3c6
#
_cell.length_a   1.000
_cell.length_b   1.000
_cell.length_c   1.000
_cell.angle_alpha   90.00
_cell.angle_beta   90.00
_cell.angle_gamma   90.00
#
_symmetry.space_group_name_H-M   'P 1'
#
loop_
_entity.id
_entity.type
_entity.pdbx_description
1 polymer ?
#
loop_
_entity_poly.entity_id
_entity_poly.type
_entity_poly.pdbx_seq_one_letter_code
_entity_poly.pdbx_strand_id
1 'polypeptide(L)' 'MRTFALEVDSEQFAVRLVVNPATGYTDTSYTWLSGPHTGYGFGTGGPPNPSLEEHRQRIREFLAMVDPSTGYIEDD' A
#
# COMPACT_ATOMS: atom_id res chain seq x y z
N MET A 1 5.14 14.10 -7.03
CA MET A 1 5.34 12.76 -6.41
C MET A 1 5.68 12.91 -4.95
N ARG A 2 5.10 12.11 -4.11
CA ARG A 2 5.34 12.12 -2.68
C ARG A 2 5.60 10.69 -2.21
N THR A 3 6.62 10.51 -1.36
CA THR A 3 6.98 9.19 -0.82
C THR A 3 7.26 9.32 0.67
N PHE A 4 6.73 8.39 1.45
CA PHE A 4 6.98 8.35 2.90
C PHE A 4 6.89 6.91 3.40
N ALA A 5 7.43 6.68 4.60
CA ALA A 5 7.34 5.37 5.26
C ALA A 5 6.18 5.38 6.24
N LEU A 6 5.50 4.23 6.36
CA LEU A 6 4.37 4.06 7.27
C LEU A 6 4.45 2.70 7.93
N GLU A 7 4.26 2.66 9.25
CA GLU A 7 4.19 1.42 10.00
C GLU A 7 2.74 1.09 10.34
N VAL A 8 2.32 -0.13 10.02
CA VAL A 8 0.97 -0.62 10.32
C VAL A 8 1.09 -2.04 10.86
N ASP A 9 0.55 -2.29 12.05
CA ASP A 9 0.55 -3.60 12.69
C ASP A 9 1.95 -4.21 12.78
N SER A 10 2.95 -3.40 13.11
CA SER A 10 4.37 -3.76 13.21
C SER A 10 5.03 -4.05 11.88
N GLU A 11 4.36 -3.82 10.75
CA GLU A 11 4.91 -3.98 9.42
C GLU A 11 5.30 -2.62 8.83
N GLN A 12 6.39 -2.60 8.06
CA GLN A 12 6.92 -1.39 7.44
C GLN A 12 6.51 -1.32 5.98
N PHE A 13 5.98 -0.17 5.57
CA PHE A 13 5.58 0.06 4.19
C PHE A 13 6.17 1.37 3.67
N ALA A 14 6.54 1.38 2.39
CA ALA A 14 6.82 2.60 1.66
C ALA A 14 5.55 2.98 0.89
N VAL A 15 5.12 4.22 1.05
CA VAL A 15 3.92 4.74 0.38
C VAL A 15 4.36 5.78 -0.64
N ARG A 16 3.95 5.60 -1.88
CA ARG A 16 4.27 6.53 -2.98
C ARG A 16 2.97 7.03 -3.58
N LEU A 17 2.86 8.37 -3.68
CA LEU A 17 1.69 9.01 -4.27
C LEU A 17 2.08 9.78 -5.52
N VAL A 18 1.35 9.53 -6.60
CA VAL A 18 1.53 10.22 -7.87
C VAL A 18 0.17 10.77 -8.30
N VAL A 19 0.08 12.08 -8.47
CA VAL A 19 -1.15 12.72 -8.95
C VAL A 19 -1.18 12.67 -10.48
N ASN A 20 -2.28 12.16 -11.04
CA ASN A 20 -2.50 12.19 -12.47
C ASN A 20 -3.04 13.58 -12.84
N PRO A 21 -2.30 14.39 -13.62
CA PRO A 21 -2.73 15.75 -13.94
C PRO A 21 -3.96 15.79 -14.85
N ALA A 22 -4.23 14.73 -15.59
CA ALA A 22 -5.38 14.69 -16.49
C ALA A 22 -6.71 14.46 -15.76
N THR A 23 -6.69 13.70 -14.67
CA THR A 23 -7.91 13.33 -13.93
C THR A 23 -7.97 13.95 -12.54
N GLY A 24 -6.83 14.39 -12.00
CA GLY A 24 -6.75 14.86 -10.61
C GLY A 24 -6.72 13.74 -9.58
N TYR A 25 -6.82 12.49 -10.00
CA TYR A 25 -6.77 11.34 -9.10
C TYR A 25 -5.33 11.05 -8.67
N THR A 26 -5.21 10.46 -7.50
CA THR A 26 -3.92 10.06 -6.94
C THR A 26 -3.75 8.55 -7.07
N ASP A 27 -2.68 8.14 -7.74
CA ASP A 27 -2.25 6.75 -7.76
C ASP A 27 -1.33 6.52 -6.57
N THR A 28 -1.70 5.59 -5.71
CA THR A 28 -0.95 5.26 -4.50
C THR A 28 -0.38 3.86 -4.62
N SER A 29 0.93 3.74 -4.39
CA SER A 29 1.62 2.45 -4.37
C SER A 29 2.12 2.18 -2.96
N TYR A 30 1.90 0.96 -2.48
CA TYR A 30 2.35 0.51 -1.17
C TYR A 30 3.32 -0.64 -1.36
N THR A 31 4.55 -0.48 -0.87
CA THR A 31 5.58 -1.52 -0.93
C THR A 31 5.83 -2.06 0.48
N TRP A 32 5.70 -3.36 0.64
CA TRP A 32 5.88 -4.04 1.93
C TRP A 32 7.36 -4.27 2.19
N LEU A 33 7.96 -3.40 3.00
CA LEU A 33 9.40 -3.41 3.25
C LEU A 33 9.84 -4.53 4.18
N SER A 34 9.03 -4.85 5.19
CA SER A 34 9.35 -5.88 6.19
C SER A 34 8.81 -7.26 5.84
N GLY A 35 8.18 -7.40 4.69
CA GLY A 35 7.62 -8.66 4.24
C GLY A 35 8.69 -9.65 3.80
N PRO A 36 8.30 -10.94 3.64
CA PRO A 36 9.25 -11.98 3.24
C PRO A 36 9.73 -11.87 1.79
N HIS A 37 9.05 -11.08 0.97
CA HIS A 37 9.38 -10.93 -0.44
C HIS A 37 9.68 -9.47 -0.75
N THR A 38 10.89 -9.20 -1.24
CA THR A 38 11.35 -7.86 -1.57
C THR A 38 10.49 -7.26 -2.69
N GLY A 39 9.99 -6.05 -2.46
CA GLY A 39 9.24 -5.31 -3.47
C GLY A 39 7.79 -5.73 -3.63
N TYR A 40 7.32 -6.68 -2.85
CA TYR A 40 5.92 -7.09 -2.91
C TYR A 40 5.02 -6.02 -2.29
N GLY A 41 3.93 -5.74 -2.96
CA GLY A 41 3.00 -4.71 -2.49
C GLY A 41 1.79 -4.60 -3.38
N PHE A 42 1.12 -3.47 -3.31
CA PHE A 42 -0.10 -3.24 -4.07
C PHE A 42 -0.25 -1.77 -4.41
N GLY A 43 -1.16 -1.47 -5.34
CA GLY A 43 -1.48 -0.11 -5.72
C GLY A 43 -2.97 0.12 -5.76
N THR A 44 -3.37 1.37 -5.62
CA THR A 44 -4.76 1.78 -5.71
C THR A 44 -4.85 3.20 -6.26
N GLY A 45 -5.94 3.48 -6.98
CA GLY A 45 -6.26 4.83 -7.43
C GLY A 45 -7.43 5.38 -6.64
N GLY A 46 -7.53 6.70 -6.54
CA GLY A 46 -8.63 7.29 -5.83
C GLY A 46 -8.60 8.81 -5.81
N PRO A 47 -9.44 9.42 -4.98
CA PRO A 47 -9.48 10.88 -4.85
C PRO A 47 -8.16 11.43 -4.33
N PRO A 48 -7.86 12.72 -4.58
CA PRO A 48 -6.63 13.33 -4.10
C PRO A 48 -6.60 13.41 -2.57
N ASN A 49 -5.38 13.40 -2.01
CA ASN A 49 -5.13 13.60 -0.58
C ASN A 49 -5.82 12.58 0.34
N PRO A 50 -5.59 11.27 0.15
CA PRO A 50 -6.09 10.30 1.13
C PRO A 50 -5.44 10.55 2.49
N SER A 51 -6.20 10.32 3.56
CA SER A 51 -5.70 10.52 4.92
C SER A 51 -4.78 9.37 5.33
N LEU A 52 -3.98 9.60 6.40
CA LEU A 52 -3.15 8.52 6.95
C LEU A 52 -4.00 7.34 7.40
N GLU A 53 -5.18 7.60 7.93
CA GLU A 53 -6.09 6.54 8.36
C GLU A 53 -6.56 5.69 7.18
N GLU A 54 -6.82 6.31 6.03
CA GLU A 54 -7.15 5.58 4.81
C GLU A 54 -6.01 4.69 4.34
N HIS A 55 -4.77 5.19 4.40
CA HIS A 55 -3.59 4.40 4.07
C HIS A 55 -3.45 3.20 5.00
N ARG A 56 -3.63 3.41 6.30
CA ARG A 56 -3.56 2.34 7.29
C ARG A 56 -4.64 1.29 7.06
N GLN A 57 -5.85 1.73 6.76
CA GLN A 57 -6.96 0.82 6.50
C GLN A 57 -6.70 -0.05 5.27
N ARG A 58 -6.20 0.54 4.19
CA ARG A 58 -5.85 -0.19 2.98
C ARG A 58 -4.76 -1.22 3.24
N ILE A 59 -3.75 -0.85 4.02
CA ILE A 59 -2.65 -1.75 4.38
C ILE A 59 -3.15 -2.91 5.24
N ARG A 60 -4.03 -2.64 6.22
CA ARG A 60 -4.62 -3.69 7.05
C ARG A 60 -5.42 -4.69 6.24
N GLU A 61 -6.19 -4.20 5.27
CA GLU A 61 -6.95 -5.06 4.37
C GLU A 61 -6.03 -5.93 3.51
N PHE A 62 -4.94 -5.35 3.02
CA PHE A 62 -3.92 -6.10 2.29
C PHE A 62 -3.30 -7.20 3.15
N LEU A 63 -2.87 -6.85 4.36
CA LEU A 63 -2.25 -7.82 5.28
C LEU A 63 -3.20 -8.94 5.66
N ALA A 64 -4.50 -8.64 5.76
CA ALA A 64 -5.52 -9.64 6.07
C ALA A 64 -5.70 -10.66 4.94
N MET A 65 -5.37 -10.27 3.70
CA MET A 65 -5.46 -11.16 2.54
C MET A 65 -4.20 -11.97 2.28
N VAL A 66 -3.08 -11.59 2.90
CA VAL A 66 -1.80 -12.29 2.69
C VAL A 66 -1.82 -13.63 3.40
N ASP A 67 -1.45 -14.69 2.68
CA ASP A 67 -1.28 -16.02 3.25
C ASP A 67 0.02 -16.06 4.07
N PRO A 68 -0.04 -16.31 5.38
CA PRO A 68 1.17 -16.31 6.21
C PRO A 68 2.16 -17.41 5.87
N SER A 69 1.73 -18.47 5.17
CA SER A 69 2.64 -19.54 4.80
C SER A 69 3.43 -19.23 3.53
N THR A 70 2.91 -18.41 2.64
CA THR A 70 3.58 -18.04 1.38
C THR A 70 4.08 -16.60 1.37
N GLY A 71 3.46 -15.71 2.12
CA GLY A 71 3.74 -14.27 2.10
C GLY A 71 3.13 -13.55 0.91
N TYR A 72 2.26 -14.20 0.15
CA TYR A 72 1.56 -13.62 -0.99
C TYR A 72 0.04 -13.67 -0.78
N ILE A 73 -0.68 -12.82 -1.49
CA ILE A 73 -2.12 -12.93 -1.57
C ILE A 73 -2.47 -14.18 -2.36
N GLU A 74 -3.32 -15.03 -1.80
CA GLU A 74 -3.82 -16.17 -2.54
C GLU A 74 -4.81 -15.72 -3.59
N ASP A 75 -4.53 -16.14 -4.82
CA ASP A 75 -5.36 -15.88 -5.98
C ASP A 75 -5.99 -17.22 -6.38
N ASP A 76 -7.27 -17.31 -6.21
CA ASP A 76 -8.01 -18.52 -6.59
C ASP A 76 -8.21 -18.63 -8.09
#